data_3334aa10b42d860b6885262b1c4e88bb
#
_entry.id   3334aa10b42d860b6885262b1c4e88bb
#
_cell.length_a   1.000
_cell.length_b   1.000
_cell.length_c   1.000
_cell.angle_alpha   90.00
_cell.angle_beta   90.00
_cell.angle_gamma   90.00
#
_symmetry.space_group_name_H-M   'P 1'
#
loop_
_entity.id
_entity.type
_entity.pdbx_description
1 polymer ?
#
loop_
_entity_poly.entity_id
_entity_poly.type
_entity_poly.pdbx_seq_one_letter_code
_entity_poly.pdbx_strand_id
1 'polypeptide(L)'
;GVCDGLEYQSLGNAQSSSLCVDGRCFDEILLEDLPAQARKNPGDRVIFLHQLGNHGPSYFQRYPAAYRKFIPTCDTPEMGKCTREQIVNSYDNAILYTDHFLTQVIKKLQGLSDYDTAMIFVSDHGESLGEKGLFLHGMPYAIAPQEQTRVPLVMWFSSTFTQSRGLNIGCLSERARSYANHDALFSSVLGLMQVKTSEYDRNFDFFFGCDDKNI
;
A
#
# COMPACT_ATOMS: atom_id res chain seq x y z
N GLY A 1 -5.08 -11.31 12.14
CA GLY A 1 -4.60 -10.60 10.93
C GLY A 1 -5.24 -9.22 10.81
N VAL A 2 -4.90 -8.46 9.77
CA VAL A 2 -5.40 -7.08 9.56
C VAL A 2 -6.93 -6.98 9.56
N CYS A 3 -7.63 -8.05 9.19
CA CYS A 3 -9.09 -8.10 9.11
C CYS A 3 -9.77 -8.66 10.37
N ASP A 4 -9.01 -9.01 11.42
CA ASP A 4 -9.60 -9.60 12.62
C ASP A 4 -10.52 -8.59 13.32
N GLY A 5 -11.77 -9.00 13.54
CA GLY A 5 -12.78 -8.16 14.17
C GLY A 5 -13.44 -7.10 13.26
N LEU A 6 -13.08 -7.06 11.96
CA LEU A 6 -13.67 -6.15 10.98
C LEU A 6 -14.50 -6.93 9.94
N GLU A 7 -15.54 -6.28 9.38
CA GLU A 7 -16.19 -6.78 8.18
C GLU A 7 -15.22 -6.69 7.01
N TYR A 8 -14.93 -7.79 6.34
CA TYR A 8 -14.04 -7.80 5.18
C TYR A 8 -14.58 -8.67 4.04
N GLN A 9 -14.13 -8.38 2.84
CA GLN A 9 -14.41 -9.15 1.64
C GLN A 9 -13.10 -9.68 1.04
N SER A 10 -12.99 -10.99 0.86
CA SER A 10 -11.88 -11.61 0.14
C SER A 10 -12.17 -11.66 -1.35
N LEU A 11 -11.36 -11.01 -2.17
CA LEU A 11 -11.52 -10.90 -3.62
C LEU A 11 -10.48 -11.74 -4.40
N GLY A 12 -9.49 -12.33 -3.71
CA GLY A 12 -8.37 -13.04 -4.35
C GLY A 12 -8.76 -14.25 -5.21
N ASN A 13 -9.97 -14.79 -5.03
CA ASN A 13 -10.49 -15.95 -5.76
C ASN A 13 -11.79 -15.63 -6.53
N ALA A 14 -12.06 -14.37 -6.87
CA ALA A 14 -13.23 -13.99 -7.65
C ALA A 14 -13.21 -14.67 -9.03
N GLN A 15 -14.23 -15.46 -9.35
CA GLN A 15 -14.25 -16.29 -10.57
C GLN A 15 -14.73 -15.56 -11.83
N SER A 16 -15.28 -14.35 -11.69
CA SER A 16 -16.02 -13.67 -12.75
C SER A 16 -15.35 -12.41 -13.31
N SER A 17 -14.19 -12.03 -12.79
CA SER A 17 -13.50 -10.81 -13.25
C SER A 17 -12.46 -11.11 -14.33
N SER A 18 -12.37 -10.23 -15.32
CA SER A 18 -11.29 -10.23 -16.32
C SER A 18 -9.90 -9.99 -15.72
N LEU A 19 -9.86 -9.57 -14.45
CA LEU A 19 -8.63 -9.39 -13.68
C LEU A 19 -8.11 -10.67 -13.04
N CYS A 20 -8.78 -11.81 -13.26
CA CYS A 20 -8.41 -13.09 -12.67
C CYS A 20 -7.91 -14.08 -13.73
N VAL A 21 -6.79 -14.73 -13.47
CA VAL A 21 -6.18 -15.75 -14.32
C VAL A 21 -5.84 -16.96 -13.45
N ASP A 22 -6.26 -18.17 -13.89
CA ASP A 22 -5.98 -19.43 -13.21
C ASP A 22 -6.36 -19.45 -11.71
N GLY A 23 -7.52 -18.85 -11.39
CA GLY A 23 -8.04 -18.79 -10.02
C GLY A 23 -7.35 -17.81 -9.11
N ARG A 24 -6.55 -16.88 -9.64
CA ARG A 24 -5.92 -15.77 -8.92
C ARG A 24 -6.27 -14.45 -9.57
N CYS A 25 -6.51 -13.45 -8.75
CA CYS A 25 -6.82 -12.12 -9.23
C CYS A 25 -5.65 -11.17 -9.00
N PHE A 26 -5.45 -10.25 -9.93
CA PHE A 26 -4.54 -9.12 -9.74
C PHE A 26 -5.14 -8.11 -8.77
N ASP A 27 -4.28 -7.34 -8.11
CA ASP A 27 -4.70 -6.41 -7.05
C ASP A 27 -5.72 -5.35 -7.51
N GLU A 28 -5.80 -5.04 -8.81
CA GLU A 28 -6.84 -4.13 -9.34
C GLU A 28 -8.28 -4.60 -9.05
N ILE A 29 -8.49 -5.89 -8.75
CA ILE A 29 -9.81 -6.41 -8.32
C ILE A 29 -10.34 -5.66 -7.08
N LEU A 30 -9.45 -5.20 -6.20
CA LEU A 30 -9.79 -4.43 -5.01
C LEU A 30 -10.44 -3.08 -5.34
N LEU A 31 -10.32 -2.62 -6.59
CA LEU A 31 -10.83 -1.33 -7.03
C LEU A 31 -12.19 -1.39 -7.72
N GLU A 32 -12.69 -2.58 -8.08
CA GLU A 32 -13.95 -2.72 -8.82
C GLU A 32 -15.11 -2.05 -8.08
N ASP A 33 -15.26 -2.32 -6.78
CA ASP A 33 -16.36 -1.80 -5.97
C ASP A 33 -15.96 -0.61 -5.06
N LEU A 34 -14.75 -0.08 -5.17
CA LEU A 34 -14.27 0.98 -4.27
C LEU A 34 -15.22 2.20 -4.18
N PRO A 35 -15.76 2.75 -5.29
CA PRO A 35 -16.71 3.86 -5.21
C PRO A 35 -18.02 3.50 -4.53
N ALA A 36 -18.51 2.27 -4.71
CA ALA A 36 -19.74 1.79 -4.05
C ALA A 36 -19.50 1.58 -2.55
N GLN A 37 -18.35 1.01 -2.17
CA GLN A 37 -17.98 0.87 -0.76
C GLN A 37 -17.81 2.23 -0.08
N ALA A 38 -17.25 3.22 -0.76
CA ALA A 38 -17.15 4.58 -0.24
C ALA A 38 -18.52 5.19 0.07
N ARG A 39 -19.57 4.85 -0.67
CA ARG A 39 -20.94 5.40 -0.53
C ARG A 39 -21.90 4.50 0.24
N LYS A 40 -21.46 3.32 0.71
CA LYS A 40 -22.32 2.31 1.34
C LYS A 40 -23.12 2.84 2.54
N ASN A 41 -22.53 3.72 3.35
CA ASN A 41 -23.15 4.35 4.51
C ASN A 41 -22.73 5.83 4.60
N PRO A 42 -23.48 6.72 5.24
CA PRO A 42 -23.07 8.10 5.46
C PRO A 42 -21.91 8.19 6.47
N GLY A 43 -21.17 9.30 6.45
CA GLY A 43 -20.10 9.62 7.39
C GLY A 43 -18.71 9.29 6.88
N ASP A 44 -17.72 9.62 7.71
CA ASP A 44 -16.30 9.39 7.44
C ASP A 44 -15.99 7.90 7.44
N ARG A 45 -14.98 7.51 6.63
CA ARG A 45 -14.67 6.09 6.43
C ARG A 45 -13.20 5.83 6.13
N VAL A 46 -12.70 4.76 6.69
CA VAL A 46 -11.41 4.17 6.32
C VAL A 46 -11.68 2.86 5.58
N ILE A 47 -11.13 2.71 4.39
CA ILE A 47 -11.20 1.50 3.58
C ILE A 47 -9.79 0.93 3.46
N PHE A 48 -9.58 -0.28 3.96
CA PHE A 48 -8.31 -0.99 3.82
C PHE A 48 -8.32 -1.84 2.55
N LEU A 49 -7.39 -1.57 1.64
CA LEU A 49 -7.14 -2.36 0.46
C LEU A 49 -5.88 -3.20 0.71
N HIS A 50 -6.06 -4.45 1.12
CA HIS A 50 -4.96 -5.36 1.42
C HIS A 50 -4.51 -6.04 0.13
N GLN A 51 -3.44 -5.52 -0.47
CA GLN A 51 -2.84 -6.04 -1.69
C GLN A 51 -2.01 -7.28 -1.40
N LEU A 52 -1.91 -8.17 -2.39
CA LEU A 52 -0.86 -9.18 -2.44
C LEU A 52 0.49 -8.56 -2.83
N GLY A 53 0.44 -7.47 -3.57
CA GLY A 53 1.59 -6.62 -3.89
C GLY A 53 2.72 -7.39 -4.58
N ASN A 54 3.92 -7.12 -4.13
CA ASN A 54 5.15 -7.69 -4.69
C ASN A 54 5.65 -8.92 -3.90
N HIS A 55 4.75 -9.61 -3.21
CA HIS A 55 5.09 -10.75 -2.36
C HIS A 55 5.66 -11.93 -3.15
N GLY A 56 6.86 -12.41 -2.77
CA GLY A 56 7.54 -13.55 -3.36
C GLY A 56 6.97 -14.91 -2.95
N PRO A 57 7.56 -16.01 -3.46
CA PRO A 57 8.61 -16.04 -4.48
C PRO A 57 8.11 -15.90 -5.92
N SER A 58 6.79 -15.88 -6.16
CA SER A 58 6.19 -15.93 -7.50
C SER A 58 5.92 -14.51 -8.05
N TYR A 59 6.94 -13.65 -8.11
CA TYR A 59 6.79 -12.27 -8.59
C TYR A 59 6.17 -12.19 -9.99
N PHE A 60 6.49 -13.13 -10.89
CA PHE A 60 5.94 -13.20 -12.25
C PHE A 60 4.41 -13.34 -12.29
N GLN A 61 3.78 -13.71 -11.20
CA GLN A 61 2.31 -13.84 -11.06
C GLN A 61 1.66 -12.60 -10.46
N ARG A 62 2.42 -11.54 -10.13
CA ARG A 62 1.91 -10.33 -9.47
C ARG A 62 1.45 -9.26 -10.44
N TYR A 63 1.69 -9.43 -11.72
CA TYR A 63 1.36 -8.44 -12.76
C TYR A 63 0.83 -9.11 -14.02
N PRO A 64 -0.09 -8.46 -14.76
CA PRO A 64 -0.54 -8.93 -16.06
C PRO A 64 0.56 -8.75 -17.12
N ALA A 65 0.48 -9.50 -18.21
CA ALA A 65 1.48 -9.52 -19.30
C ALA A 65 1.82 -8.13 -19.85
N ALA A 66 0.87 -7.18 -19.83
CA ALA A 66 1.08 -5.80 -20.27
C ALA A 66 2.16 -5.06 -19.46
N TYR A 67 2.42 -5.49 -18.21
CA TYR A 67 3.43 -4.92 -17.30
C TYR A 67 4.76 -5.66 -17.31
N ARG A 68 4.93 -6.68 -18.13
CA ARG A 68 6.20 -7.39 -18.32
C ARG A 68 7.14 -6.56 -19.22
N LYS A 69 7.78 -5.56 -18.65
CA LYS A 69 8.65 -4.61 -19.35
C LYS A 69 10.13 -4.94 -19.19
N PHE A 70 10.52 -5.38 -18.00
CA PHE A 70 11.88 -5.81 -17.68
C PHE A 70 12.03 -7.30 -17.98
N ILE A 71 12.98 -7.66 -18.83
CA ILE A 71 13.23 -9.03 -19.31
C ILE A 71 14.75 -9.32 -19.35
N PRO A 72 15.15 -10.60 -19.18
CA PRO A 72 14.34 -11.81 -18.99
C PRO A 72 13.75 -11.88 -17.58
N THR A 73 12.66 -12.66 -17.39
CA THR A 73 12.00 -12.84 -16.09
C THR A 73 12.21 -14.23 -15.51
N CYS A 74 12.04 -14.36 -14.20
CA CYS A 74 11.97 -15.63 -13.48
C CYS A 74 10.52 -16.11 -13.45
N ASP A 75 10.16 -17.06 -14.30
CA ASP A 75 8.79 -17.54 -14.48
C ASP A 75 8.51 -18.84 -13.67
N THR A 76 9.15 -18.98 -12.52
CA THR A 76 8.99 -20.12 -11.60
C THR A 76 9.09 -19.66 -10.15
N PRO A 77 8.39 -20.30 -9.20
CA PRO A 77 8.58 -20.03 -7.77
C PRO A 77 9.92 -20.54 -7.22
N GLU A 78 10.60 -21.41 -7.97
CA GLU A 78 11.91 -21.97 -7.60
C GLU A 78 13.03 -20.98 -7.97
N MET A 79 13.20 -19.94 -7.15
CA MET A 79 14.16 -18.85 -7.41
C MET A 79 15.61 -19.34 -7.67
N GLY A 80 16.00 -20.47 -7.10
CA GLY A 80 17.32 -21.09 -7.36
C GLY A 80 17.54 -21.56 -8.80
N LYS A 81 16.49 -21.63 -9.62
CA LYS A 81 16.58 -21.93 -11.06
C LYS A 81 16.75 -20.69 -11.94
N CYS A 82 16.69 -19.50 -11.35
CA CYS A 82 16.76 -18.23 -12.05
C CYS A 82 18.07 -17.51 -11.73
N THR A 83 18.52 -16.68 -12.65
CA THR A 83 19.57 -15.72 -12.37
C THR A 83 19.04 -14.59 -11.49
N ARG A 84 19.92 -13.89 -10.77
CA ARG A 84 19.53 -12.72 -9.97
C ARG A 84 18.85 -11.66 -10.85
N GLU A 85 19.34 -11.42 -12.06
CA GLU A 85 18.74 -10.49 -13.03
C GLU A 85 17.29 -10.86 -13.32
N GLN A 86 16.98 -12.12 -13.59
CA GLN A 86 15.62 -12.59 -13.84
C GLN A 86 14.70 -12.35 -12.64
N ILE A 87 15.21 -12.56 -11.42
CA ILE A 87 14.44 -12.33 -10.18
C ILE A 87 14.15 -10.83 -10.02
N VAL A 88 15.18 -9.97 -10.17
CA VAL A 88 15.04 -8.52 -10.09
C VAL A 88 14.07 -8.01 -11.14
N ASN A 89 14.20 -8.42 -12.40
CA ASN A 89 13.30 -8.02 -13.49
C ASN A 89 11.84 -8.40 -13.20
N SER A 90 11.61 -9.59 -12.62
CA SER A 90 10.26 -10.02 -12.24
C SER A 90 9.70 -9.16 -11.11
N TYR A 91 10.51 -8.81 -10.14
CA TYR A 91 10.14 -7.93 -9.04
C TYR A 91 9.86 -6.50 -9.53
N ASP A 92 10.72 -5.94 -10.40
CA ASP A 92 10.56 -4.60 -10.95
C ASP A 92 9.28 -4.47 -11.80
N ASN A 93 8.90 -5.52 -12.53
CA ASN A 93 7.61 -5.57 -13.21
C ASN A 93 6.43 -5.54 -12.22
N ALA A 94 6.57 -6.20 -11.07
CA ALA A 94 5.54 -6.16 -10.02
C ALA A 94 5.47 -4.76 -9.37
N ILE A 95 6.60 -4.09 -9.13
CA ILE A 95 6.65 -2.69 -8.69
C ILE A 95 5.96 -1.76 -9.70
N LEU A 96 6.24 -1.92 -10.99
CA LEU A 96 5.59 -1.15 -12.05
C LEU A 96 4.07 -1.31 -12.03
N TYR A 97 3.58 -2.51 -11.72
CA TYR A 97 2.15 -2.76 -11.60
C TYR A 97 1.56 -2.19 -10.29
N THR A 98 2.31 -2.21 -9.19
CA THR A 98 1.91 -1.53 -7.94
C THR A 98 1.78 -0.02 -8.14
N ASP A 99 2.71 0.61 -8.86
CA ASP A 99 2.61 2.04 -9.23
C ASP A 99 1.33 2.33 -10.05
N HIS A 100 1.04 1.48 -11.04
CA HIS A 100 -0.21 1.56 -11.78
C HIS A 100 -1.43 1.44 -10.85
N PHE A 101 -1.45 0.44 -9.95
CA PHE A 101 -2.54 0.26 -9.00
C PHE A 101 -2.78 1.52 -8.15
N LEU A 102 -1.73 2.10 -7.56
CA LEU A 102 -1.85 3.33 -6.78
C LEU A 102 -2.37 4.51 -7.62
N THR A 103 -1.94 4.59 -8.88
CA THR A 103 -2.47 5.57 -9.84
C THR A 103 -3.97 5.38 -10.06
N GLN A 104 -4.46 4.15 -10.18
CA GLN A 104 -5.89 3.88 -10.32
C GLN A 104 -6.67 4.18 -9.04
N VAL A 105 -6.11 3.90 -7.85
CA VAL A 105 -6.70 4.32 -6.56
C VAL A 105 -6.92 5.83 -6.57
N ILE A 106 -5.88 6.62 -6.88
CA ILE A 106 -5.96 8.08 -6.91
C ILE A 106 -7.04 8.55 -7.89
N LYS A 107 -7.10 7.99 -9.10
CA LYS A 107 -8.13 8.34 -10.10
C LYS A 107 -9.55 8.05 -9.60
N LYS A 108 -9.77 6.90 -8.94
CA LYS A 108 -11.07 6.57 -8.36
C LYS A 108 -11.44 7.52 -7.22
N LEU A 109 -10.49 7.87 -6.36
CA LEU A 109 -10.68 8.85 -5.29
C LEU A 109 -10.98 10.26 -5.84
N GLN A 110 -10.31 10.69 -6.90
CA GLN A 110 -10.61 11.95 -7.60
C GLN A 110 -12.02 11.96 -8.20
N GLY A 111 -12.54 10.80 -8.61
CA GLY A 111 -13.91 10.65 -9.09
C GLY A 111 -15.00 10.72 -8.00
N LEU A 112 -14.63 10.72 -6.72
CA LEU A 112 -15.52 10.85 -5.58
C LEU A 112 -15.66 12.33 -5.17
N SER A 113 -16.22 13.16 -6.05
CA SER A 113 -16.33 14.62 -5.88
C SER A 113 -17.20 15.07 -4.69
N ASP A 114 -17.98 14.16 -4.13
CA ASP A 114 -18.84 14.32 -2.95
C ASP A 114 -18.10 13.99 -1.62
N TYR A 115 -16.81 13.63 -1.70
CA TYR A 115 -15.97 13.31 -0.55
C TYR A 115 -14.65 14.07 -0.56
N ASP A 116 -14.17 14.40 0.63
CA ASP A 116 -12.80 14.76 0.88
C ASP A 116 -11.99 13.45 0.96
N THR A 117 -11.06 13.23 0.02
CA THR A 117 -10.43 11.93 -0.15
C THR A 117 -8.92 11.98 0.12
N ALA A 118 -8.41 10.90 0.70
CA ALA A 118 -6.99 10.69 0.94
C ALA A 118 -6.60 9.22 0.68
N MET A 119 -5.33 9.00 0.36
CA MET A 119 -4.72 7.69 0.26
C MET A 119 -3.44 7.66 1.10
N ILE A 120 -3.28 6.61 1.89
CA ILE A 120 -2.02 6.24 2.53
C ILE A 120 -1.67 4.84 2.05
N PHE A 121 -0.54 4.70 1.39
CA PHE A 121 0.05 3.41 1.04
C PHE A 121 1.31 3.19 1.86
N VAL A 122 1.41 2.02 2.47
CA VAL A 122 2.61 1.55 3.15
C VAL A 122 2.77 0.06 2.89
N SER A 123 3.99 -0.38 2.58
CA SER A 123 4.30 -1.81 2.56
C SER A 123 4.52 -2.30 4.00
N ASP A 124 4.06 -3.51 4.32
CA ASP A 124 4.25 -4.13 5.63
C ASP A 124 5.70 -4.58 5.85
N HIS A 125 6.38 -5.03 4.80
CA HIS A 125 7.81 -5.38 4.78
C HIS A 125 8.40 -5.19 3.38
N GLY A 126 9.71 -5.25 3.30
CA GLY A 126 10.44 -5.29 2.04
C GLY A 126 10.85 -6.72 1.65
N GLU A 127 11.58 -6.86 0.54
CA GLU A 127 12.02 -8.13 -0.02
C GLU A 127 13.51 -8.07 -0.37
N SER A 128 14.26 -9.10 0.02
CA SER A 128 15.63 -9.32 -0.46
C SER A 128 15.62 -10.06 -1.80
N LEU A 129 16.38 -9.56 -2.76
CA LEU A 129 16.46 -10.09 -4.13
C LEU A 129 17.84 -10.69 -4.44
N GLY A 130 18.49 -11.26 -3.43
CA GLY A 130 19.83 -11.87 -3.54
C GLY A 130 20.94 -11.03 -2.93
N GLU A 131 20.66 -9.93 -2.22
CA GLU A 131 21.63 -9.16 -1.46
C GLU A 131 22.25 -10.04 -0.39
N LYS A 132 23.60 -10.12 -0.40
CA LYS A 132 24.37 -11.01 0.50
C LYS A 132 23.92 -12.48 0.48
N GLY A 133 23.34 -12.94 -0.65
CA GLY A 133 22.79 -14.30 -0.79
C GLY A 133 21.44 -14.52 -0.11
N LEU A 134 20.79 -13.47 0.37
CA LEU A 134 19.45 -13.52 0.99
C LEU A 134 18.38 -13.27 -0.05
N PHE A 135 17.27 -13.99 0.09
CA PHE A 135 16.07 -13.84 -0.75
C PHE A 135 14.83 -13.78 0.14
N LEU A 136 13.77 -13.16 -0.38
CA LEU A 136 12.49 -13.00 0.31
C LEU A 136 12.62 -12.17 1.61
N HIS A 137 11.76 -12.44 2.57
CA HIS A 137 11.68 -11.75 3.85
C HIS A 137 11.61 -12.78 5.01
N GLY A 138 11.42 -12.30 6.25
CA GLY A 138 11.23 -13.15 7.43
C GLY A 138 12.50 -13.36 8.28
N MET A 139 13.58 -12.62 7.99
CA MET A 139 14.70 -12.58 8.92
C MET A 139 14.31 -11.89 10.23
N PRO A 140 14.78 -12.37 11.40
CA PRO A 140 14.57 -11.68 12.65
C PRO A 140 15.00 -10.21 12.55
N TYR A 141 14.19 -9.29 13.04
CA TYR A 141 14.38 -7.84 12.86
C TYR A 141 15.80 -7.36 13.25
N ALA A 142 16.38 -7.95 14.31
CA ALA A 142 17.73 -7.58 14.79
C ALA A 142 18.86 -7.84 13.78
N ILE A 143 18.65 -8.72 12.79
CA ILE A 143 19.64 -9.10 11.77
C ILE A 143 19.10 -8.97 10.35
N ALA A 144 17.84 -8.54 10.20
CA ALA A 144 17.23 -8.35 8.89
C ALA A 144 17.96 -7.22 8.13
N PRO A 145 18.26 -7.42 6.84
CA PRO A 145 18.85 -6.38 6.02
C PRO A 145 17.83 -5.26 5.76
N GLN A 146 18.34 -4.07 5.41
CA GLN A 146 17.48 -2.91 5.16
C GLN A 146 16.48 -3.13 4.01
N GLU A 147 16.79 -4.00 3.07
CA GLU A 147 15.92 -4.40 1.96
C GLU A 147 14.62 -5.06 2.46
N GLN A 148 14.62 -5.64 3.65
CA GLN A 148 13.44 -6.24 4.28
C GLN A 148 12.74 -5.30 5.28
N THR A 149 13.42 -4.28 5.77
CA THR A 149 12.92 -3.43 6.88
C THR A 149 12.63 -2.00 6.48
N ARG A 150 13.21 -1.52 5.36
CA ARG A 150 12.99 -0.17 4.85
C ARG A 150 11.99 -0.20 3.70
N VAL A 151 10.80 0.33 3.94
CA VAL A 151 9.68 0.28 3.02
C VAL A 151 9.19 1.66 2.61
N PRO A 152 8.55 1.80 1.44
CA PRO A 152 7.96 3.06 1.03
C PRO A 152 6.69 3.37 1.83
N LEU A 153 6.49 4.65 2.12
CA LEU A 153 5.24 5.26 2.56
C LEU A 153 4.86 6.33 1.55
N VAL A 154 3.71 6.20 0.91
CA VAL A 154 3.20 7.15 -0.10
C VAL A 154 1.86 7.70 0.36
N MET A 155 1.72 9.01 0.34
CA MET A 155 0.49 9.69 0.71
C MET A 155 0.00 10.57 -0.44
N TRP A 156 -1.30 10.59 -0.63
CA TRP A 156 -1.98 11.48 -1.56
C TRP A 156 -3.25 12.04 -0.89
N PHE A 157 -3.51 13.31 -1.11
CA PHE A 157 -4.66 14.02 -0.57
C PHE A 157 -5.34 14.83 -1.65
N SER A 158 -6.68 14.84 -1.69
CA SER A 158 -7.42 15.81 -2.49
C SER A 158 -7.22 17.22 -1.93
N SER A 159 -7.39 18.22 -2.76
CA SER A 159 -7.32 19.63 -2.30
C SER A 159 -8.38 19.95 -1.25
N THR A 160 -9.56 19.37 -1.39
CA THR A 160 -10.65 19.53 -0.42
C THR A 160 -10.29 18.85 0.91
N PHE A 161 -9.66 17.67 0.91
CA PHE A 161 -9.20 17.02 2.13
C PHE A 161 -8.14 17.85 2.86
N THR A 162 -7.15 18.38 2.13
CA THR A 162 -6.12 19.22 2.76
C THR A 162 -6.71 20.47 3.40
N GLN A 163 -7.69 21.10 2.74
CA GLN A 163 -8.36 22.30 3.27
C GLN A 163 -9.24 21.95 4.49
N SER A 164 -10.08 20.91 4.40
CA SER A 164 -11.01 20.54 5.48
C SER A 164 -10.27 20.08 6.74
N ARG A 165 -9.12 19.43 6.58
CA ARG A 165 -8.27 18.95 7.69
C ARG A 165 -7.23 19.99 8.13
N GLY A 166 -7.06 21.10 7.40
CA GLY A 166 -6.05 22.13 7.70
C GLY A 166 -4.62 21.63 7.51
N LEU A 167 -4.36 20.69 6.59
CA LEU A 167 -3.05 20.08 6.42
C LEU A 167 -2.07 21.04 5.71
N ASN A 168 -0.93 21.27 6.31
CA ASN A 168 0.19 22.00 5.72
C ASN A 168 1.08 21.03 4.91
N ILE A 169 0.90 21.02 3.60
CA ILE A 169 1.65 20.12 2.69
C ILE A 169 3.16 20.42 2.70
N GLY A 170 3.56 21.69 2.90
CA GLY A 170 4.97 22.05 3.03
C GLY A 170 5.61 21.39 4.25
N CYS A 171 4.95 21.46 5.41
CA CYS A 171 5.35 20.80 6.64
C CYS A 171 5.44 19.28 6.45
N LEU A 172 4.42 18.66 5.84
CA LEU A 172 4.43 17.21 5.57
C LEU A 172 5.55 16.80 4.61
N SER A 173 5.84 17.62 3.60
CA SER A 173 6.95 17.35 2.66
C SER A 173 8.32 17.40 3.34
N GLU A 174 8.53 18.31 4.28
CA GLU A 174 9.75 18.31 5.10
C GLU A 174 9.82 17.11 6.04
N ARG A 175 8.71 16.76 6.68
CA ARG A 175 8.62 15.58 7.56
C ARG A 175 8.86 14.26 6.82
N ALA A 176 8.44 14.16 5.56
CA ALA A 176 8.67 12.99 4.72
C ALA A 176 10.17 12.67 4.47
N ARG A 177 11.07 13.61 4.77
CA ARG A 177 12.54 13.40 4.73
C ARG A 177 13.10 12.80 6.02
N SER A 178 12.27 12.71 7.05
CA SER A 178 12.65 12.16 8.35
C SER A 178 12.34 10.67 8.46
N TYR A 179 12.93 10.03 9.45
CA TYR A 179 12.61 8.64 9.78
C TYR A 179 11.18 8.53 10.30
N ALA A 180 10.49 7.50 9.82
CA ALA A 180 9.19 7.08 10.29
C ALA A 180 9.15 5.55 10.40
N ASN A 181 8.23 5.01 11.20
CA ASN A 181 8.02 3.57 11.34
C ASN A 181 6.52 3.24 11.35
N HIS A 182 6.19 1.95 11.26
CA HIS A 182 4.81 1.48 11.21
C HIS A 182 4.00 1.81 12.48
N ASP A 183 4.65 1.97 13.64
CA ASP A 183 3.96 2.31 14.90
C ASP A 183 3.19 3.62 14.81
N ALA A 184 3.66 4.53 13.94
CA ALA A 184 3.01 5.81 13.73
C ALA A 184 1.71 5.73 12.89
N LEU A 185 1.46 4.62 12.19
CA LEU A 185 0.30 4.53 11.27
C LEU A 185 -1.03 4.62 12.01
N PHE A 186 -1.16 3.92 13.14
CA PHE A 186 -2.41 3.86 13.92
C PHE A 186 -2.85 5.25 14.39
N SER A 187 -1.99 5.95 15.12
CA SER A 187 -2.30 7.30 15.63
C SER A 187 -2.47 8.31 14.49
N SER A 188 -1.74 8.17 13.39
CA SER A 188 -1.90 9.01 12.20
C SER A 188 -3.29 8.86 11.56
N VAL A 189 -3.81 7.65 11.47
CA VAL A 189 -5.17 7.42 10.96
C VAL A 189 -6.20 8.02 11.93
N LEU A 190 -6.04 7.81 13.24
CA LEU A 190 -6.93 8.41 14.24
C LEU A 190 -6.93 9.94 14.16
N GLY A 191 -5.74 10.56 14.02
CA GLY A 191 -5.59 12.00 13.87
C GLY A 191 -6.28 12.54 12.63
N LEU A 192 -6.05 11.93 11.45
CA LEU A 192 -6.72 12.32 10.20
C LEU A 192 -8.24 12.19 10.28
N MET A 193 -8.73 11.15 10.95
CA MET A 193 -10.16 10.91 11.15
C MET A 193 -10.75 11.72 12.31
N GLN A 194 -9.91 12.49 13.03
CA GLN A 194 -10.30 13.30 14.21
C GLN A 194 -11.01 12.48 15.28
N VAL A 195 -10.58 11.23 15.49
CA VAL A 195 -11.13 10.32 16.50
C VAL A 195 -10.60 10.68 17.87
N LYS A 196 -11.49 11.01 18.81
CA LYS A 196 -11.14 11.30 20.21
C LYS A 196 -11.15 10.00 21.02
N THR A 197 -9.98 9.54 21.40
CA THR A 197 -9.81 8.30 22.17
C THR A 197 -8.56 8.38 23.04
N SER A 198 -8.52 7.60 24.14
CA SER A 198 -7.33 7.42 24.98
C SER A 198 -6.19 6.70 24.27
N GLU A 199 -6.49 6.00 23.17
CA GLU A 199 -5.49 5.24 22.40
C GLU A 199 -4.68 6.10 21.43
N TYR A 200 -5.06 7.36 21.22
CA TYR A 200 -4.32 8.29 20.38
C TYR A 200 -3.07 8.81 21.09
N ASP A 201 -1.91 8.61 20.46
CA ASP A 201 -0.65 9.21 20.90
C ASP A 201 -0.09 10.14 19.82
N ARG A 202 -0.06 11.44 20.12
CA ARG A 202 0.46 12.47 19.22
C ARG A 202 1.92 12.27 18.80
N ASN A 203 2.72 11.57 19.60
CA ASN A 203 4.12 11.31 19.28
C ASN A 203 4.27 10.28 18.15
N PHE A 204 3.22 9.51 17.90
CA PHE A 204 3.10 8.53 16.83
C PHE A 204 2.14 8.98 15.71
N ASP A 205 1.90 10.28 15.55
CA ASP A 205 1.08 10.83 14.50
C ASP A 205 1.94 11.61 13.47
N PHE A 206 1.97 11.14 12.23
CA PHE A 206 2.69 11.80 11.12
C PHE A 206 2.18 13.22 10.84
N PHE A 207 0.95 13.53 11.21
CA PHE A 207 0.28 14.79 10.88
C PHE A 207 0.33 15.80 12.01
N PHE A 208 0.57 15.36 13.26
CA PHE A 208 0.57 16.25 14.43
C PHE A 208 1.55 17.41 14.26
N GLY A 209 1.04 18.63 14.39
CA GLY A 209 1.81 19.87 14.22
C GLY A 209 2.10 20.26 12.76
N CYS A 210 1.59 19.49 11.78
CA CYS A 210 1.49 19.90 10.37
C CYS A 210 0.02 20.18 9.96
N ASP A 211 -0.85 20.38 10.92
CA ASP A 211 -2.22 20.81 10.76
C ASP A 211 -2.43 22.16 11.45
N ASP A 212 -3.30 22.99 10.92
CA ASP A 212 -3.66 24.28 11.50
C ASP A 212 -4.57 24.14 12.73
N LYS A 213 -4.97 22.93 13.05
CA LYS A 213 -5.87 22.60 14.16
C LYS A 213 -5.06 21.87 15.23
N ASN A 214 -4.53 22.61 16.17
CA ASN A 214 -4.06 22.03 17.44
C ASN A 214 -5.26 21.30 18.09
N ILE A 215 -5.30 19.97 17.92
CA ILE A 215 -6.27 19.11 18.62
C ILE A 215 -5.80 18.90 20.04
#